data_eed239d237db86a9425ec251eaddbbea
#
_entry.id   eed239d237db86a9425ec251eaddbbea
#
_cell.length_a   1.000
_cell.length_b   1.000
_cell.length_c   1.000
_cell.angle_alpha   90.00
_cell.angle_beta   90.00
_cell.angle_gamma   90.00
#
_symmetry.space_group_name_H-M   'P 1'
#
loop_
_entity.id
_entity.type
_entity.pdbx_description
1 polymer ?
#
loop_
_entity_poly.entity_id
_entity_poly.type
_entity_poly.pdbx_seq_one_letter_code
_entity_poly.pdbx_strand_id
1 'polypeptide(L)'
;MFFFLSKIEKQPKIVTLKNTIKFCGISIKTDVKKIYKDASRLGKEYTNFKNLNKIPNLKEPWAFVAYSKDFDEETKSWEYIMGDVVNNLDSIPEGLNSYEIPAKTYAIFPIKTKFKFLWGLEIARTKKYIFSSWLQNSNYKSTGCDFEYHDERSIGKNPSIDLYVEIEKK
;
A
#
# COMPACT_ATOMS: atom_id res chain seq x y z
N MET A 1 4.28 -5.27 -26.19
CA MET A 1 4.40 -5.19 -24.71
C MET A 1 3.35 -4.28 -24.07
N PHE A 2 2.91 -3.19 -24.72
CA PHE A 2 1.92 -2.26 -24.16
C PHE A 2 0.48 -2.80 -24.05
N PHE A 3 0.12 -3.87 -24.74
CA PHE A 3 -1.23 -4.43 -24.76
C PHE A 3 -1.65 -5.18 -23.48
N PHE A 4 -0.74 -5.44 -22.56
CA PHE A 4 -1.02 -6.17 -21.31
C PHE A 4 -1.21 -5.26 -20.08
N LEU A 5 -0.90 -3.97 -20.22
CA LEU A 5 -1.02 -3.02 -19.13
C LEU A 5 -2.45 -2.49 -19.00
N SER A 6 -2.88 -2.34 -17.78
CA SER A 6 -4.22 -1.82 -17.48
C SER A 6 -4.29 -0.31 -17.74
N LYS A 7 -5.51 0.19 -18.00
CA LYS A 7 -5.75 1.63 -18.06
C LYS A 7 -5.63 2.21 -16.66
N ILE A 8 -4.86 3.29 -16.52
CA ILE A 8 -4.77 4.03 -15.25
C ILE A 8 -6.09 4.78 -15.02
N GLU A 9 -6.69 4.62 -13.83
CA GLU A 9 -7.81 5.46 -13.40
C GLU A 9 -7.30 6.88 -13.14
N LYS A 10 -7.85 7.85 -13.87
CA LYS A 10 -7.40 9.25 -13.82
C LYS A 10 -8.13 10.09 -12.78
N GLN A 11 -9.31 9.64 -12.34
CA GLN A 11 -10.14 10.36 -11.39
C GLN A 11 -10.25 9.54 -10.09
N PRO A 12 -9.56 9.95 -9.02
CA PRO A 12 -9.65 9.25 -7.76
C PRO A 12 -10.96 9.53 -7.05
N LYS A 13 -11.33 8.63 -6.16
CA LYS A 13 -12.35 8.89 -5.14
C LYS A 13 -11.65 9.55 -3.94
N ILE A 14 -12.18 10.68 -3.48
CA ILE A 14 -11.69 11.35 -2.27
C ILE A 14 -12.51 10.87 -1.08
N VAL A 15 -11.85 10.32 -0.07
CA VAL A 15 -12.48 9.74 1.13
C VAL A 15 -11.76 10.19 2.38
N THR A 16 -12.50 10.58 3.40
CA THR A 16 -11.97 10.74 4.75
C THR A 16 -12.32 9.49 5.55
N LEU A 17 -11.29 8.78 6.01
CA LEU A 17 -11.47 7.59 6.85
C LEU A 17 -12.01 8.01 8.22
N LYS A 18 -13.02 7.29 8.70
CA LYS A 18 -13.61 7.54 10.04
C LYS A 18 -12.78 6.93 11.17
N ASN A 19 -12.10 5.84 10.90
CA ASN A 19 -11.31 5.08 11.88
C ASN A 19 -9.92 4.78 11.32
N THR A 20 -8.96 4.60 12.22
CA THR A 20 -7.63 4.10 11.85
C THR A 20 -7.71 2.67 11.32
N ILE A 21 -6.79 2.31 10.44
CA ILE A 21 -6.61 0.92 10.01
C ILE A 21 -5.47 0.32 10.83
N LYS A 22 -5.79 -0.68 11.63
CA LYS A 22 -4.83 -1.40 12.47
C LYS A 22 -4.27 -2.59 11.71
N PHE A 23 -2.97 -2.77 11.76
CA PHE A 23 -2.33 -3.93 11.14
C PHE A 23 -1.06 -4.32 11.89
N CYS A 24 -0.61 -5.56 11.71
CA CYS A 24 0.66 -6.02 12.21
C CYS A 24 1.51 -6.54 11.06
N GLY A 25 2.82 -6.31 11.15
CA GLY A 25 3.70 -6.64 10.05
C GLY A 25 5.16 -6.36 10.33
N ILE A 26 5.92 -6.29 9.24
CA ILE A 26 7.36 -6.01 9.25
C ILE A 26 7.67 -4.80 8.38
N SER A 27 8.75 -4.11 8.68
CA SER A 27 9.14 -2.90 7.95
C SER A 27 10.60 -2.92 7.52
N ILE A 28 10.89 -2.06 6.54
CA ILE A 28 12.24 -1.78 6.08
C ILE A 28 12.35 -0.31 5.66
N LYS A 29 13.50 0.31 5.94
CA LYS A 29 13.82 1.61 5.35
C LYS A 29 14.35 1.37 3.94
N THR A 30 13.73 2.00 2.95
CA THR A 30 14.04 1.84 1.52
C THR A 30 14.14 3.19 0.81
N ASP A 31 14.49 3.18 -0.46
CA ASP A 31 14.57 4.36 -1.31
C ASP A 31 14.09 4.04 -2.74
N VAL A 32 13.99 5.07 -3.59
CA VAL A 32 13.51 4.95 -4.97
C VAL A 32 14.32 3.98 -5.84
N LYS A 33 15.57 3.69 -5.48
CA LYS A 33 16.45 2.78 -6.23
C LYS A 33 16.31 1.33 -5.80
N LYS A 34 15.97 1.10 -4.53
CA LYS A 34 15.96 -0.23 -3.89
C LYS A 34 14.58 -0.84 -3.71
N ILE A 35 13.52 -0.02 -3.78
CA ILE A 35 12.15 -0.45 -3.42
C ILE A 35 11.73 -1.78 -4.05
N TYR A 36 12.02 -2.03 -5.33
CA TYR A 36 11.62 -3.28 -5.97
C TYR A 36 12.28 -4.50 -5.35
N LYS A 37 13.58 -4.41 -5.05
CA LYS A 37 14.34 -5.48 -4.41
C LYS A 37 13.89 -5.65 -2.96
N ASP A 38 13.74 -4.55 -2.25
CA ASP A 38 13.37 -4.53 -0.83
C ASP A 38 11.94 -5.02 -0.62
N ALA A 39 10.98 -4.58 -1.43
CA ALA A 39 9.59 -5.05 -1.37
C ALA A 39 9.49 -6.55 -1.66
N SER A 40 10.24 -7.06 -2.65
CA SER A 40 10.27 -8.50 -2.95
C SER A 40 10.85 -9.31 -1.79
N ARG A 41 11.94 -8.84 -1.18
CA ARG A 41 12.57 -9.48 -0.03
C ARG A 41 11.63 -9.47 1.18
N LEU A 42 11.09 -8.32 1.52
CA LEU A 42 10.18 -8.16 2.65
C LEU A 42 8.93 -9.05 2.49
N GLY A 43 8.37 -9.12 1.28
CA GLY A 43 7.24 -9.98 0.96
C GLY A 43 7.54 -11.46 1.18
N LYS A 44 8.74 -11.93 0.82
CA LYS A 44 9.19 -13.32 1.07
C LYS A 44 9.36 -13.58 2.56
N GLU A 45 10.01 -12.67 3.28
CA GLU A 45 10.21 -12.76 4.73
C GLU A 45 8.85 -12.84 5.45
N TYR A 46 7.92 -11.96 5.11
CA TYR A 46 6.59 -11.95 5.70
C TYR A 46 5.77 -13.20 5.38
N THR A 47 5.82 -13.69 4.13
CA THR A 47 5.17 -14.94 3.74
C THR A 47 5.74 -16.13 4.53
N ASN A 48 7.07 -16.22 4.67
CA ASN A 48 7.70 -17.27 5.47
C ASN A 48 7.27 -17.19 6.93
N PHE A 49 7.20 -15.99 7.50
CA PHE A 49 6.71 -15.81 8.85
C PHE A 49 5.28 -16.37 9.01
N LYS A 50 4.37 -16.01 8.10
CA LYS A 50 2.98 -16.48 8.13
C LYS A 50 2.80 -17.98 7.93
N ASN A 51 3.71 -18.62 7.22
CA ASN A 51 3.70 -20.09 7.08
C ASN A 51 4.05 -20.82 8.38
N LEU A 52 4.78 -20.16 9.27
CA LEU A 52 5.23 -20.72 10.56
C LEU A 52 4.41 -20.22 11.75
N ASN A 53 3.69 -19.13 11.61
CA ASN A 53 3.02 -18.46 12.71
C ASN A 53 1.60 -18.05 12.31
N LYS A 54 0.66 -18.23 13.23
CA LYS A 54 -0.71 -17.73 13.07
C LYS A 54 -0.79 -16.26 13.50
N ILE A 55 -1.40 -15.42 12.67
CA ILE A 55 -1.71 -14.04 13.04
C ILE A 55 -3.09 -14.00 13.69
N PRO A 56 -3.21 -13.61 14.95
CA PRO A 56 -4.49 -13.50 15.63
C PRO A 56 -5.27 -12.25 15.18
N ASN A 57 -6.56 -12.27 15.41
CA ASN A 57 -7.45 -11.11 15.21
C ASN A 57 -7.47 -10.56 13.79
N LEU A 58 -7.17 -11.38 12.77
CA LEU A 58 -7.30 -10.95 11.37
C LEU A 58 -8.68 -10.34 11.12
N LYS A 59 -8.70 -9.19 10.44
CA LYS A 59 -9.96 -8.59 9.99
C LYS A 59 -10.64 -9.49 8.97
N GLU A 60 -9.88 -9.90 7.97
CA GLU A 60 -10.29 -10.84 6.91
C GLU A 60 -9.04 -11.57 6.40
N PRO A 61 -9.18 -12.79 5.84
CA PRO A 61 -8.01 -13.56 5.37
C PRO A 61 -7.21 -12.89 4.26
N TRP A 62 -7.85 -11.99 3.50
CA TRP A 62 -7.24 -11.26 2.38
C TRP A 62 -6.88 -9.81 2.71
N ALA A 63 -7.27 -9.30 3.88
CA ALA A 63 -7.04 -7.90 4.25
C ALA A 63 -5.57 -7.66 4.58
N PHE A 64 -4.86 -7.07 3.64
CA PHE A 64 -3.43 -6.83 3.68
C PHE A 64 -3.11 -5.41 3.23
N VAL A 65 -2.08 -4.81 3.79
CA VAL A 65 -1.61 -3.48 3.42
C VAL A 65 -0.11 -3.47 3.16
N ALA A 66 0.29 -2.62 2.20
CA ALA A 66 1.67 -2.20 2.01
C ALA A 66 1.71 -0.68 2.19
N TYR A 67 2.31 -0.21 3.27
CA TYR A 67 2.28 1.18 3.73
C TYR A 67 3.64 1.85 3.57
N SER A 68 3.66 2.96 2.85
CA SER A 68 4.82 3.84 2.69
C SER A 68 4.58 5.10 3.50
N LYS A 69 5.45 5.38 4.46
CA LYS A 69 5.34 6.57 5.30
C LYS A 69 6.69 7.28 5.49
N ASP A 70 6.60 8.51 5.94
CA ASP A 70 7.76 9.34 6.28
C ASP A 70 8.72 9.51 5.07
N PHE A 71 8.17 9.84 3.89
CA PHE A 71 8.97 10.09 2.70
C PHE A 71 9.84 11.33 2.91
N ASP A 72 11.13 11.15 2.78
CA ASP A 72 12.17 12.18 2.87
C ASP A 72 12.53 12.67 1.46
N GLU A 73 12.28 13.96 1.20
CA GLU A 73 12.51 14.58 -0.11
C GLU A 73 14.00 14.72 -0.47
N GLU A 74 14.91 14.83 0.50
CA GLU A 74 16.33 14.98 0.26
C GLU A 74 16.96 13.64 -0.11
N THR A 75 16.70 12.61 0.70
CA THR A 75 17.28 11.28 0.53
C THR A 75 16.48 10.37 -0.40
N LYS A 76 15.24 10.77 -0.75
CA LYS A 76 14.26 9.97 -1.50
C LYS A 76 14.02 8.60 -0.87
N SER A 77 14.04 8.56 0.47
CA SER A 77 13.84 7.35 1.28
C SER A 77 12.57 7.42 2.12
N TRP A 78 12.08 6.27 2.53
CA TRP A 78 10.89 6.14 3.39
C TRP A 78 10.91 4.83 4.16
N GLU A 79 10.01 4.69 5.12
CA GLU A 79 9.69 3.41 5.75
C GLU A 79 8.62 2.68 4.93
N TYR A 80 8.92 1.45 4.51
CA TYR A 80 8.00 0.57 3.79
C TYR A 80 7.62 -0.61 4.68
N ILE A 81 6.33 -0.80 4.89
CA ILE A 81 5.77 -1.74 5.85
C ILE A 81 4.77 -2.64 5.15
N MET A 82 4.86 -3.94 5.38
CA MET A 82 3.86 -4.92 4.93
C MET A 82 3.21 -5.60 6.12
N GLY A 83 1.91 -5.82 6.07
CA GLY A 83 1.23 -6.53 7.13
C GLY A 83 -0.23 -6.87 6.87
N ASP A 84 -0.76 -7.76 7.69
CA ASP A 84 -2.17 -8.12 7.69
C ASP A 84 -2.98 -7.17 8.57
N VAL A 85 -4.14 -6.76 8.06
CA VAL A 85 -5.09 -5.92 8.79
C VAL A 85 -5.75 -6.74 9.89
N VAL A 86 -5.78 -6.17 11.09
CA VAL A 86 -6.34 -6.81 12.29
C VAL A 86 -7.45 -5.97 12.90
N ASN A 87 -8.35 -6.60 13.64
CA ASN A 87 -9.43 -5.90 14.34
C ASN A 87 -8.95 -5.13 15.58
N ASN A 88 -7.91 -5.64 16.25
CA ASN A 88 -7.28 -5.02 17.41
C ASN A 88 -5.78 -5.38 17.45
N LEU A 89 -5.03 -4.69 18.31
CA LEU A 89 -3.58 -4.87 18.49
C LEU A 89 -3.24 -5.55 19.84
N ASP A 90 -4.19 -6.26 20.44
CA ASP A 90 -4.04 -6.84 21.80
C ASP A 90 -3.07 -8.02 21.83
N SER A 91 -2.89 -8.70 20.69
CA SER A 91 -2.03 -9.87 20.56
C SER A 91 -1.22 -9.78 19.27
N ILE A 92 0.00 -9.29 19.36
CA ILE A 92 0.93 -9.23 18.22
C ILE A 92 1.94 -10.36 18.37
N PRO A 93 2.10 -11.23 17.36
CA PRO A 93 3.11 -12.30 17.40
C PRO A 93 4.52 -11.75 17.58
N GLU A 94 5.34 -12.45 18.31
CA GLU A 94 6.78 -12.14 18.41
C GLU A 94 7.39 -12.12 16.99
N GLY A 95 8.20 -11.10 16.71
CA GLY A 95 8.80 -10.85 15.40
C GLY A 95 7.98 -9.93 14.49
N LEU A 96 6.75 -9.55 14.87
CA LEU A 96 5.99 -8.50 14.21
C LEU A 96 5.87 -7.25 15.06
N ASN A 97 5.62 -6.12 14.38
CA ASN A 97 5.29 -4.86 15.05
C ASN A 97 3.83 -4.48 14.74
N SER A 98 3.26 -3.67 15.61
CA SER A 98 1.94 -3.07 15.43
C SER A 98 2.05 -1.73 14.74
N TYR A 99 1.10 -1.45 13.86
CA TYR A 99 1.02 -0.21 13.10
C TYR A 99 -0.43 0.28 12.98
N GLU A 100 -0.58 1.57 12.79
CA GLU A 100 -1.87 2.19 12.50
C GLU A 100 -1.74 3.15 11.33
N ILE A 101 -2.63 3.04 10.35
CA ILE A 101 -2.81 4.03 9.29
C ILE A 101 -3.84 5.03 9.80
N PRO A 102 -3.52 6.34 9.81
CA PRO A 102 -4.37 7.34 10.44
C PRO A 102 -5.69 7.56 9.71
N ALA A 103 -6.71 7.95 10.47
CA ALA A 103 -8.01 8.37 9.95
C ALA A 103 -7.90 9.80 9.37
N LYS A 104 -7.45 9.90 8.14
CA LYS A 104 -7.25 11.16 7.40
C LYS A 104 -7.97 11.13 6.05
N THR A 105 -7.73 12.13 5.22
CA THR A 105 -8.28 12.20 3.87
C THR A 105 -7.32 11.60 2.86
N TYR A 106 -7.87 10.75 1.98
CA TYR A 106 -7.12 10.01 0.98
C TYR A 106 -7.74 10.15 -0.40
N ALA A 107 -6.90 10.24 -1.42
CA ALA A 107 -7.27 10.01 -2.80
C ALA A 107 -7.07 8.53 -3.12
N ILE A 108 -8.12 7.85 -3.56
CA ILE A 108 -8.13 6.42 -3.81
C ILE A 108 -8.09 6.16 -5.32
N PHE A 109 -7.06 5.47 -5.77
CA PHE A 109 -6.86 5.04 -7.14
C PHE A 109 -6.96 3.52 -7.23
N PRO A 110 -7.99 2.96 -7.90
CA PRO A 110 -8.05 1.52 -8.13
C PRO A 110 -6.98 1.11 -9.13
N ILE A 111 -6.24 0.06 -8.81
CA ILE A 111 -5.22 -0.54 -9.66
C ILE A 111 -5.70 -1.93 -10.03
N LYS A 112 -5.80 -2.20 -11.34
CA LYS A 112 -6.16 -3.50 -11.90
C LYS A 112 -4.98 -4.10 -12.62
N THR A 113 -4.86 -5.41 -12.58
CA THR A 113 -3.88 -6.12 -13.40
C THR A 113 -4.48 -7.39 -13.99
N LYS A 114 -4.02 -7.78 -15.18
CA LYS A 114 -4.36 -9.08 -15.78
C LYS A 114 -3.51 -10.22 -15.19
N PHE A 115 -2.31 -9.88 -14.73
CA PHE A 115 -1.34 -10.85 -14.25
C PHE A 115 -0.70 -10.38 -12.95
N LYS A 116 -0.69 -11.22 -11.93
CA LYS A 116 -0.15 -10.88 -10.59
C LYS A 116 1.32 -10.43 -10.62
N PHE A 117 2.12 -10.93 -11.56
CA PHE A 117 3.53 -10.52 -11.69
C PHE A 117 3.69 -9.07 -12.20
N LEU A 118 2.63 -8.44 -12.70
CA LEU A 118 2.66 -7.05 -13.16
C LEU A 118 2.30 -6.04 -12.06
N TRP A 119 1.96 -6.47 -10.84
CA TRP A 119 1.58 -5.56 -9.75
C TRP A 119 2.58 -4.42 -9.56
N GLY A 120 3.86 -4.73 -9.40
CA GLY A 120 4.90 -3.72 -9.20
C GLY A 120 4.93 -2.67 -10.29
N LEU A 121 4.77 -3.08 -11.55
CA LEU A 121 4.75 -2.17 -12.69
C LEU A 121 3.50 -1.30 -12.71
N GLU A 122 2.31 -1.89 -12.46
CA GLU A 122 1.05 -1.14 -12.45
C GLU A 122 1.00 -0.13 -11.29
N ILE A 123 1.49 -0.49 -10.12
CA ILE A 123 1.63 0.40 -8.97
C ILE A 123 2.58 1.55 -9.29
N ALA A 124 3.76 1.27 -9.84
CA ALA A 124 4.73 2.29 -10.21
C ALA A 124 4.19 3.28 -11.26
N ARG A 125 3.49 2.78 -12.28
CA ARG A 125 2.85 3.62 -13.31
C ARG A 125 1.78 4.52 -12.71
N THR A 126 0.96 3.98 -11.83
CA THR A 126 -0.11 4.73 -11.16
C THR A 126 0.49 5.80 -10.25
N LYS A 127 1.48 5.47 -9.43
CA LYS A 127 2.21 6.45 -8.61
C LYS A 127 2.85 7.54 -9.47
N LYS A 128 3.53 7.18 -10.56
CA LYS A 128 4.09 8.16 -11.50
C LYS A 128 3.03 9.14 -12.00
N TYR A 129 1.86 8.65 -12.44
CA TYR A 129 0.76 9.51 -12.87
C TYR A 129 0.28 10.43 -11.73
N ILE A 130 0.08 9.90 -10.54
CA ILE A 130 -0.40 10.66 -9.37
C ILE A 130 0.53 11.84 -9.07
N PHE A 131 1.81 11.57 -8.90
CA PHE A 131 2.80 12.57 -8.45
C PHE A 131 3.24 13.53 -9.56
N SER A 132 3.28 13.09 -10.83
CA SER A 132 3.72 13.95 -11.95
C SER A 132 2.60 14.69 -12.66
N SER A 133 1.35 14.27 -12.49
CA SER A 133 0.21 14.83 -13.22
C SER A 133 -0.96 15.19 -12.31
N TRP A 134 -1.55 14.21 -11.61
CA TRP A 134 -2.79 14.45 -10.89
C TRP A 134 -2.62 15.47 -9.74
N LEU A 135 -1.63 15.29 -8.88
CA LEU A 135 -1.36 16.23 -7.77
C LEU A 135 -1.01 17.63 -8.27
N GLN A 136 -0.29 17.73 -9.40
CA GLN A 136 0.09 19.03 -9.98
C GLN A 136 -1.15 19.83 -10.44
N ASN A 137 -2.16 19.13 -10.98
CA ASN A 137 -3.37 19.73 -11.53
C ASN A 137 -4.57 19.71 -10.56
N SER A 138 -4.38 19.24 -9.34
CA SER A 138 -5.41 19.19 -8.30
C SER A 138 -5.23 20.27 -7.25
N ASN A 139 -6.28 20.50 -6.42
CA ASN A 139 -6.23 21.36 -5.26
C ASN A 139 -5.63 20.67 -4.02
N TYR A 140 -4.92 19.57 -4.22
CA TYR A 140 -4.36 18.75 -3.16
C TYR A 140 -2.84 18.64 -3.27
N LYS A 141 -2.20 18.41 -2.13
CA LYS A 141 -0.80 17.98 -2.03
C LYS A 141 -0.71 16.71 -1.21
N SER A 142 0.32 15.90 -1.47
CA SER A 142 0.61 14.71 -0.68
C SER A 142 1.28 15.09 0.63
N THR A 143 1.00 14.32 1.68
CA THR A 143 1.67 14.43 2.99
C THR A 143 2.90 13.51 3.11
N GLY A 144 3.23 12.76 2.05
CA GLY A 144 4.36 11.83 2.04
C GLY A 144 4.00 10.40 2.48
N CYS A 145 2.70 10.12 2.64
CA CYS A 145 2.21 8.79 3.03
C CYS A 145 1.26 8.24 1.97
N ASP A 146 1.40 6.96 1.66
CA ASP A 146 0.46 6.21 0.81
C ASP A 146 0.41 4.74 1.24
N PHE A 147 -0.67 4.05 0.92
CA PHE A 147 -0.75 2.61 1.13
C PHE A 147 -1.58 1.90 0.06
N GLU A 148 -1.18 0.67 -0.23
CA GLU A 148 -1.94 -0.28 -1.02
C GLU A 148 -2.84 -1.07 -0.08
N TYR A 149 -4.14 -1.14 -0.38
CA TYR A 149 -5.09 -1.95 0.36
C TYR A 149 -5.55 -3.13 -0.51
N HIS A 150 -5.27 -4.32 -0.02
CA HIS A 150 -5.70 -5.58 -0.63
C HIS A 150 -6.95 -6.07 0.09
N ASP A 151 -8.03 -6.23 -0.65
CA ASP A 151 -9.28 -6.85 -0.20
C ASP A 151 -9.58 -8.12 -1.01
N GLU A 152 -10.80 -8.64 -0.92
CA GLU A 152 -11.22 -9.85 -1.66
C GLU A 152 -11.00 -9.75 -3.17
N ARG A 153 -11.01 -8.54 -3.74
CA ARG A 153 -10.78 -8.29 -5.17
C ARG A 153 -9.36 -8.66 -5.59
N SER A 154 -8.40 -8.67 -4.68
CA SER A 154 -6.99 -8.97 -4.95
C SER A 154 -6.72 -10.45 -5.27
N ILE A 155 -7.62 -11.35 -4.87
CA ILE A 155 -7.48 -12.79 -5.06
C ILE A 155 -8.30 -13.36 -6.22
N GLY A 156 -9.15 -12.54 -6.85
CA GLY A 156 -10.00 -12.93 -7.98
C GLY A 156 -9.27 -13.12 -9.31
N LYS A 157 -10.03 -13.45 -10.36
CA LYS A 157 -9.51 -13.66 -11.74
C LYS A 157 -8.97 -12.38 -12.37
N ASN A 158 -9.59 -11.23 -12.08
CA ASN A 158 -9.16 -9.91 -12.52
C ASN A 158 -8.77 -9.11 -11.27
N PRO A 159 -7.60 -9.38 -10.69
CA PRO A 159 -7.26 -8.83 -9.41
C PRO A 159 -7.16 -7.30 -9.43
N SER A 160 -7.68 -6.69 -8.38
CA SER A 160 -7.67 -5.24 -8.16
C SER A 160 -7.30 -4.93 -6.72
N ILE A 161 -6.54 -3.86 -6.53
CA ILE A 161 -6.24 -3.25 -5.23
C ILE A 161 -6.56 -1.77 -5.30
N ASP A 162 -6.67 -1.13 -4.14
CA ASP A 162 -6.80 0.31 -4.06
C ASP A 162 -5.51 0.93 -3.52
N LEU A 163 -4.99 1.94 -4.23
CA LEU A 163 -3.89 2.78 -3.76
C LEU A 163 -4.48 4.04 -3.12
N TYR A 164 -4.22 4.20 -1.84
CA TYR A 164 -4.60 5.35 -1.02
C TYR A 164 -3.43 6.30 -0.90
N VAL A 165 -3.57 7.54 -1.36
CA VAL A 165 -2.57 8.59 -1.19
C VAL A 165 -3.11 9.59 -0.18
N GLU A 166 -2.41 9.76 0.96
CA GLU A 166 -2.77 10.74 1.98
C GLU A 166 -2.58 12.15 1.40
N ILE A 167 -3.64 12.94 1.49
CA ILE A 167 -3.71 14.27 0.90
C ILE A 167 -4.24 15.31 1.87
N GLU A 168 -3.82 16.55 1.65
CA GLU A 168 -4.40 17.75 2.24
C GLU A 168 -4.60 18.83 1.18
N LYS A 169 -5.45 19.81 1.45
CA LYS A 169 -5.65 20.95 0.54
C LYS A 169 -4.38 21.79 0.43
N LYS A 170 -4.12 22.31 -0.77
CA LYS A 170 -3.07 23.32 -1.01
C LYS A 170 -3.41 24.64 -0.33
#